data_2abe7d3fa9d08dc7c3e265de5d0df68a
#
_entry.id   2abe7d3fa9d08dc7c3e265de5d0df68a
#
_cell.length_a   1.000
_cell.length_b   1.000
_cell.length_c   1.000
_cell.angle_alpha   90.00
_cell.angle_beta   90.00
_cell.angle_gamma   90.00
#
_symmetry.space_group_name_H-M   'P 1'
#
loop_
_entity.id
_entity.type
_entity.pdbx_description
1 polymer ?
#
loop_
_entity_poly.entity_id
_entity_poly.type
_entity_poly.pdbx_seq_one_letter_code
_entity_poly.pdbx_strand_id
1 'polypeptide(L)'
;MRVSKMGMKNVKLSNLDEMYPVQDILMQTNQVKQYGSGVYAYDNVPLKVQDNIEEIIKRNFNKADFIEVQMPLLQQDELWKRSGRYDKYIEEGVMMLSETDKGIYCLAPTAEEAITTFVENRITSHKQLPVGFYQIGPKFRNEIRNRGYLLRGREFLMFDLYTFDKDEIGMMESYKKIRETYFKAFNEIGLDIVAVAADNGSMGGKNSEEIMAISTIGEDTILFDEETKQGLNVEVLEKDNAEEYLKEK
;
A
#
# COMPACT_ATOMS: atom_id res chain seq x y z
N MET A 1 -1.86 29.27 9.31
CA MET A 1 -3.23 29.76 9.05
C MET A 1 -4.14 29.23 10.16
N ARG A 2 -4.95 30.03 10.83
CA ARG A 2 -5.80 29.51 11.92
C ARG A 2 -6.93 28.66 11.34
N VAL A 3 -7.09 27.42 11.81
CA VAL A 3 -8.17 26.48 11.44
C VAL A 3 -9.57 27.13 11.52
N SER A 4 -9.74 28.13 12.40
CA SER A 4 -10.97 28.92 12.54
C SER A 4 -11.41 29.71 11.29
N LYS A 5 -10.54 29.87 10.28
CA LYS A 5 -10.87 30.55 9.02
C LYS A 5 -11.30 29.58 7.90
N MET A 6 -11.25 28.28 8.13
CA MET A 6 -11.49 27.26 7.13
C MET A 6 -12.93 26.70 7.08
N GLY A 7 -13.89 27.47 7.49
CA GLY A 7 -15.32 27.11 7.28
C GLY A 7 -15.89 26.01 8.19
N MET A 8 -15.12 25.49 9.15
CA MET A 8 -15.63 24.48 10.10
C MET A 8 -16.58 25.05 11.17
N LYS A 9 -16.80 26.37 11.18
CA LYS A 9 -17.77 26.99 12.10
C LYS A 9 -19.18 26.67 11.64
N ASN A 10 -19.93 25.98 12.49
CA ASN A 10 -21.37 25.72 12.34
C ASN A 10 -21.78 24.61 11.36
N VAL A 11 -20.93 23.62 11.11
CA VAL A 11 -21.39 22.41 10.43
C VAL A 11 -22.25 21.62 11.42
N LYS A 12 -23.53 21.47 11.12
CA LYS A 12 -24.42 20.58 11.85
C LYS A 12 -24.30 19.21 11.19
N LEU A 13 -23.63 18.27 11.89
CA LEU A 13 -23.55 16.90 11.42
C LEU A 13 -24.93 16.26 11.39
N SER A 14 -25.24 15.55 10.32
CA SER A 14 -26.38 14.63 10.24
C SER A 14 -26.07 13.32 10.97
N ASN A 15 -26.94 12.33 10.89
CA ASN A 15 -26.65 11.00 11.40
C ASN A 15 -25.37 10.47 10.75
N LEU A 16 -24.44 9.99 11.58
CA LEU A 16 -23.17 9.44 11.10
C LEU A 16 -23.37 7.99 10.65
N ASP A 17 -22.59 7.59 9.67
CA ASP A 17 -22.45 6.20 9.29
C ASP A 17 -21.89 5.41 10.48
N GLU A 18 -22.56 4.32 10.86
CA GLU A 18 -22.16 3.52 12.03
C GLU A 18 -20.83 2.78 11.79
N MET A 19 -20.56 2.40 10.55
CA MET A 19 -19.36 1.67 10.17
C MET A 19 -18.16 2.58 9.92
N TYR A 20 -18.38 3.74 9.28
CA TYR A 20 -17.32 4.66 8.88
C TYR A 20 -17.53 6.10 9.41
N PRO A 21 -17.69 6.28 10.73
CA PRO A 21 -18.09 7.59 11.28
C PRO A 21 -17.05 8.69 11.01
N VAL A 22 -15.77 8.38 11.00
CA VAL A 22 -14.70 9.36 10.76
C VAL A 22 -14.73 9.85 9.31
N GLN A 23 -14.86 8.94 8.35
CA GLN A 23 -14.95 9.28 6.93
C GLN A 23 -16.18 10.13 6.66
N ASP A 24 -17.31 9.79 7.26
CA ASP A 24 -18.56 10.55 7.13
C ASP A 24 -18.42 11.96 7.72
N ILE A 25 -17.80 12.11 8.90
CA ILE A 25 -17.47 13.42 9.48
C ILE A 25 -16.60 14.25 8.52
N LEU A 26 -15.55 13.64 7.94
CA LEU A 26 -14.65 14.34 7.02
C LEU A 26 -15.39 14.84 5.77
N MET A 27 -16.32 14.05 5.25
CA MET A 27 -17.13 14.43 4.10
C MET A 27 -18.17 15.50 4.45
N GLN A 28 -18.92 15.36 5.54
CA GLN A 28 -19.90 16.35 5.99
C GLN A 28 -19.28 17.70 6.35
N THR A 29 -18.05 17.68 6.82
CA THR A 29 -17.29 18.92 7.13
C THR A 29 -16.50 19.47 5.93
N ASN A 30 -16.67 18.90 4.74
CA ASN A 30 -15.91 19.23 3.52
C ASN A 30 -14.39 19.13 3.67
N GLN A 31 -13.90 18.32 4.61
CA GLN A 31 -12.47 18.02 4.72
C GLN A 31 -12.02 17.00 3.66
N VAL A 32 -12.96 16.18 3.20
CA VAL A 32 -12.79 15.29 2.05
C VAL A 32 -13.94 15.52 1.09
N LYS A 33 -13.66 15.56 -0.20
CA LYS A 33 -14.66 15.70 -1.26
C LYS A 33 -14.46 14.62 -2.32
N GLN A 34 -15.52 13.89 -2.58
CA GLN A 34 -15.54 12.90 -3.66
C GLN A 34 -15.77 13.59 -5.02
N TYR A 35 -14.90 13.33 -5.98
CA TYR A 35 -15.03 13.79 -7.39
C TYR A 35 -15.52 12.69 -8.32
N GLY A 36 -15.36 11.45 -7.93
CA GLY A 36 -15.81 10.28 -8.67
C GLY A 36 -15.72 9.05 -7.78
N SER A 37 -16.19 7.91 -8.26
CA SER A 37 -16.11 6.66 -7.52
C SER A 37 -14.64 6.29 -7.25
N GLY A 38 -14.22 6.31 -5.98
CA GLY A 38 -12.85 6.04 -5.56
C GLY A 38 -11.84 7.15 -5.86
N VAL A 39 -12.31 8.39 -6.12
CA VAL A 39 -11.45 9.56 -6.38
C VAL A 39 -11.85 10.69 -5.44
N TYR A 40 -10.90 11.15 -4.62
CA TYR A 40 -11.15 12.10 -3.55
C TYR A 40 -10.15 13.25 -3.53
N ALA A 41 -10.63 14.43 -3.14
CA ALA A 41 -9.78 15.56 -2.78
C ALA A 41 -9.78 15.73 -1.25
N TYR A 42 -8.64 16.16 -0.74
CA TYR A 42 -8.39 16.33 0.69
C TYR A 42 -8.14 17.80 1.02
N ASP A 43 -8.75 18.30 2.08
CA ASP A 43 -8.44 19.61 2.65
C ASP A 43 -7.32 19.47 3.71
N ASN A 44 -7.03 20.54 4.37
CA ASN A 44 -5.87 20.70 5.26
C ASN A 44 -5.78 19.69 6.43
N VAL A 45 -6.91 19.28 7.02
CA VAL A 45 -6.87 18.38 8.19
C VAL A 45 -6.42 16.96 7.79
N PRO A 46 -7.06 16.29 6.82
CA PRO A 46 -6.59 14.98 6.38
C PRO A 46 -5.19 15.03 5.78
N LEU A 47 -4.82 16.10 5.05
CA LEU A 47 -3.45 16.24 4.54
C LEU A 47 -2.41 16.31 5.66
N LYS A 48 -2.66 17.02 6.76
CA LYS A 48 -1.74 17.03 7.90
C LYS A 48 -1.62 15.68 8.58
N VAL A 49 -2.71 14.91 8.65
CA VAL A 49 -2.66 13.55 9.18
C VAL A 49 -1.80 12.67 8.28
N GLN A 50 -2.00 12.77 6.97
CA GLN A 50 -1.20 12.07 5.97
C GLN A 50 0.28 12.44 6.08
N ASP A 51 0.63 13.73 6.11
CA ASP A 51 2.00 14.22 6.24
C ASP A 51 2.70 13.67 7.49
N ASN A 52 1.99 13.64 8.63
CA ASN A 52 2.52 13.09 9.87
C ASN A 52 2.79 11.58 9.79
N ILE A 53 1.88 10.83 9.15
CA ILE A 53 2.06 9.38 8.93
C ILE A 53 3.26 9.14 8.01
N GLU A 54 3.36 9.88 6.91
CA GLU A 54 4.49 9.81 5.98
C GLU A 54 5.82 10.11 6.67
N GLU A 55 5.87 11.14 7.53
CA GLU A 55 7.07 11.49 8.28
C GLU A 55 7.51 10.37 9.22
N ILE A 56 6.57 9.73 9.92
CA ILE A 56 6.87 8.57 10.78
C ILE A 56 7.43 7.42 9.96
N ILE A 57 6.80 7.08 8.84
CA ILE A 57 7.24 6.02 7.94
C ILE A 57 8.65 6.34 7.42
N LYS A 58 8.85 7.48 6.80
CA LYS A 58 10.15 7.92 6.24
C LYS A 58 11.26 7.87 7.29
N ARG A 59 11.00 8.40 8.48
CA ARG A 59 11.99 8.40 9.57
C ARG A 59 12.40 6.98 9.98
N ASN A 60 11.45 6.04 10.10
CA ASN A 60 11.74 4.67 10.49
C ASN A 60 12.51 3.93 9.40
N PHE A 61 12.09 4.07 8.13
CA PHE A 61 12.75 3.38 7.02
C PHE A 61 14.12 3.98 6.68
N ASN A 62 14.30 5.31 6.80
CA ASN A 62 15.63 5.95 6.68
C ASN A 62 16.59 5.48 7.79
N LYS A 63 16.14 5.32 9.04
CA LYS A 63 16.95 4.73 10.13
C LYS A 63 17.32 3.28 9.89
N ALA A 64 16.55 2.58 9.07
CA ALA A 64 16.81 1.22 8.64
C ALA A 64 17.64 1.16 7.33
N ASP A 65 18.27 2.26 6.92
CA ASP A 65 19.13 2.37 5.72
C ASP A 65 18.44 2.05 4.39
N PHE A 66 17.12 2.28 4.29
CA PHE A 66 16.42 2.27 3.01
C PHE A 66 16.46 3.65 2.35
N ILE A 67 16.54 3.68 1.03
CA ILE A 67 16.78 4.89 0.25
C ILE A 67 15.45 5.38 -0.35
N GLU A 68 15.08 6.62 -0.07
CA GLU A 68 13.91 7.25 -0.69
C GLU A 68 14.19 7.56 -2.16
N VAL A 69 13.24 7.19 -3.03
CA VAL A 69 13.27 7.44 -4.48
C VAL A 69 11.88 7.89 -4.94
N GLN A 70 11.78 8.31 -6.19
CA GLN A 70 10.49 8.59 -6.82
C GLN A 70 10.49 8.03 -8.25
N MET A 71 9.58 7.10 -8.49
CA MET A 71 9.36 6.49 -9.80
C MET A 71 8.31 7.27 -10.59
N PRO A 72 8.35 7.23 -11.94
CA PRO A 72 7.36 7.90 -12.77
C PRO A 72 5.97 7.28 -12.58
N LEU A 73 4.95 8.13 -12.54
CA LEU A 73 3.54 7.72 -12.50
C LEU A 73 3.02 7.31 -13.88
N LEU A 74 3.53 7.96 -14.95
CA LEU A 74 3.28 7.55 -16.32
C LEU A 74 4.39 6.60 -16.76
N GLN A 75 4.02 5.34 -16.97
CA GLN A 75 4.93 4.28 -17.37
C GLN A 75 4.60 3.83 -18.79
N GLN A 76 5.61 3.69 -19.64
CA GLN A 76 5.40 3.17 -20.98
C GLN A 76 4.97 1.71 -20.92
N ASP A 77 4.06 1.32 -21.79
CA ASP A 77 3.50 -0.03 -21.84
C ASP A 77 4.56 -1.11 -22.15
N GLU A 78 5.67 -0.72 -22.85
CA GLU A 78 6.81 -1.59 -23.07
C GLU A 78 7.43 -2.15 -21.79
N LEU A 79 7.46 -1.36 -20.69
CA LEU A 79 7.98 -1.84 -19.41
C LEU A 79 7.16 -3.04 -18.91
N TRP A 80 5.86 -2.94 -19.01
CA TRP A 80 4.90 -3.96 -18.58
C TRP A 80 4.87 -5.17 -19.50
N LYS A 81 5.03 -4.94 -20.81
CA LYS A 81 5.19 -6.03 -21.82
C LYS A 81 6.48 -6.81 -21.59
N ARG A 82 7.58 -6.12 -21.24
CA ARG A 82 8.87 -6.76 -20.95
C ARG A 82 8.82 -7.65 -19.70
N SER A 83 8.07 -7.29 -18.67
CA SER A 83 7.85 -8.12 -17.49
C SER A 83 6.85 -9.26 -17.71
N GLY A 84 6.08 -9.22 -18.81
CA GLY A 84 5.00 -10.18 -19.09
C GLY A 84 3.72 -9.93 -18.27
N ARG A 85 3.63 -8.80 -17.55
CA ARG A 85 2.47 -8.49 -16.68
C ARG A 85 1.41 -7.62 -17.37
N TYR A 86 1.70 -7.08 -18.57
CA TYR A 86 0.80 -6.16 -19.26
C TYR A 86 -0.58 -6.77 -19.50
N ASP A 87 -0.64 -7.90 -20.20
CA ASP A 87 -1.91 -8.52 -20.58
C ASP A 87 -2.69 -8.97 -19.35
N LYS A 88 -2.02 -9.56 -18.35
CA LYS A 88 -2.63 -9.98 -17.09
C LYS A 88 -3.32 -8.83 -16.37
N TYR A 89 -2.67 -7.67 -16.23
CA TYR A 89 -3.23 -6.51 -15.54
C TYR A 89 -4.37 -5.85 -16.31
N ILE A 90 -4.40 -6.00 -17.66
CA ILE A 90 -5.53 -5.58 -18.49
C ILE A 90 -6.72 -6.54 -18.30
N GLU A 91 -6.49 -7.86 -18.38
CA GLU A 91 -7.53 -8.90 -18.23
C GLU A 91 -8.18 -8.87 -16.85
N GLU A 92 -7.39 -8.65 -15.80
CA GLU A 92 -7.88 -8.48 -14.42
C GLU A 92 -8.56 -7.12 -14.19
N GLY A 93 -8.52 -6.22 -15.17
CA GLY A 93 -9.15 -4.91 -15.10
C GLY A 93 -8.48 -3.94 -14.11
N VAL A 94 -7.23 -4.19 -13.71
CA VAL A 94 -6.49 -3.36 -12.75
C VAL A 94 -5.87 -2.13 -13.41
N MET A 95 -5.37 -2.30 -14.66
CA MET A 95 -4.62 -1.29 -15.38
C MET A 95 -5.49 -0.14 -15.87
N MET A 96 -5.05 1.08 -15.63
CA MET A 96 -5.57 2.28 -16.28
C MET A 96 -4.60 2.76 -17.35
N LEU A 97 -5.10 2.96 -18.57
CA LEU A 97 -4.30 3.37 -19.72
C LEU A 97 -4.59 4.83 -20.12
N SER A 98 -3.56 5.48 -20.65
CA SER A 98 -3.65 6.76 -21.32
C SER A 98 -3.04 6.65 -22.70
N GLU A 99 -3.86 6.82 -23.75
CA GLU A 99 -3.40 6.84 -25.14
C GLU A 99 -3.03 8.24 -25.55
N THR A 100 -1.88 8.39 -26.18
CA THR A 100 -1.36 9.67 -26.69
C THR A 100 -0.84 9.48 -28.11
N ASP A 101 -0.48 10.59 -28.78
CA ASP A 101 0.21 10.60 -30.08
C ASP A 101 1.61 9.93 -30.02
N LYS A 102 2.16 9.75 -28.82
CA LYS A 102 3.49 9.15 -28.58
C LYS A 102 3.43 7.71 -28.08
N GLY A 103 2.26 7.11 -28.00
CA GLY A 103 2.06 5.74 -27.55
C GLY A 103 1.12 5.60 -26.35
N ILE A 104 1.10 4.40 -25.82
CA ILE A 104 0.27 4.02 -24.68
C ILE A 104 1.08 4.13 -23.40
N TYR A 105 0.50 4.78 -22.41
CA TYR A 105 1.04 4.87 -21.06
C TYR A 105 0.12 4.19 -20.07
N CYS A 106 0.72 3.49 -19.13
CA CYS A 106 0.05 2.93 -17.96
C CYS A 106 0.14 3.93 -16.81
N LEU A 107 -0.97 4.25 -16.17
CA LEU A 107 -0.96 4.92 -14.88
C LEU A 107 -0.51 3.90 -13.83
N ALA A 108 0.58 4.18 -13.13
CA ALA A 108 1.29 3.24 -12.26
C ALA A 108 0.37 2.60 -11.20
N PRO A 109 0.00 1.31 -11.31
CA PRO A 109 -0.67 0.57 -10.23
C PRO A 109 0.30 0.08 -9.17
N THR A 110 1.57 -0.01 -9.51
CA THR A 110 2.74 -0.41 -8.72
C THR A 110 4.01 0.02 -9.44
N ALA A 111 5.22 -0.25 -8.94
CA ALA A 111 6.44 0.26 -9.56
C ALA A 111 7.57 -0.77 -9.73
N GLU A 112 7.29 -2.09 -9.67
CA GLU A 112 8.32 -3.14 -9.83
C GLU A 112 9.09 -3.00 -11.15
N GLU A 113 8.39 -2.74 -12.24
CA GLU A 113 9.00 -2.57 -13.56
C GLU A 113 9.89 -1.32 -13.60
N ALA A 114 9.39 -0.22 -13.05
CA ALA A 114 10.10 1.05 -13.05
C ALA A 114 11.36 1.00 -12.18
N ILE A 115 11.26 0.45 -10.95
CA ILE A 115 12.42 0.37 -10.05
C ILE A 115 13.46 -0.64 -10.53
N THR A 116 13.04 -1.73 -11.15
CA THR A 116 13.97 -2.70 -11.75
C THR A 116 14.76 -2.05 -12.87
N THR A 117 14.11 -1.30 -13.75
CA THR A 117 14.79 -0.54 -14.79
C THR A 117 15.70 0.55 -14.23
N PHE A 118 15.27 1.23 -13.15
CA PHE A 118 16.07 2.25 -12.48
C PHE A 118 17.40 1.71 -11.92
N VAL A 119 17.40 0.46 -11.41
CA VAL A 119 18.60 -0.14 -10.83
C VAL A 119 19.47 -0.89 -11.83
N GLU A 120 18.96 -1.22 -13.02
CA GLU A 120 19.60 -2.04 -14.05
C GLU A 120 21.07 -1.63 -14.35
N ASN A 121 21.36 -0.31 -14.37
CA ASN A 121 22.70 0.20 -14.61
C ASN A 121 23.36 0.85 -13.38
N ARG A 122 22.73 0.78 -12.22
CA ARG A 122 23.23 1.35 -10.96
C ARG A 122 23.91 0.32 -10.10
N ILE A 123 23.39 -0.90 -10.07
CA ILE A 123 23.96 -2.03 -9.36
C ILE A 123 24.87 -2.77 -10.34
N THR A 124 26.15 -2.47 -10.32
CA THR A 124 27.16 -3.06 -11.21
C THR A 124 28.01 -4.13 -10.53
N SER A 125 27.85 -4.30 -9.22
CA SER A 125 28.61 -5.29 -8.44
C SER A 125 27.76 -5.84 -7.29
N HIS A 126 27.92 -7.14 -7.03
CA HIS A 126 27.31 -7.81 -5.86
C HIS A 126 27.71 -7.18 -4.51
N LYS A 127 28.82 -6.42 -4.48
CA LYS A 127 29.26 -5.69 -3.27
C LYS A 127 28.35 -4.51 -2.90
N GLN A 128 27.47 -4.09 -3.82
CA GLN A 128 26.49 -3.04 -3.60
C GLN A 128 25.17 -3.58 -3.04
N LEU A 129 25.07 -4.90 -2.85
CA LEU A 129 23.92 -5.60 -2.30
C LEU A 129 24.16 -5.99 -0.84
N PRO A 130 23.13 -6.03 0.03
CA PRO A 130 21.76 -5.69 -0.28
C PRO A 130 21.52 -4.18 -0.41
N VAL A 131 20.53 -3.78 -1.18
CA VAL A 131 20.05 -2.41 -1.24
C VAL A 131 18.53 -2.38 -1.34
N GLY A 132 17.90 -1.43 -0.64
CA GLY A 132 16.46 -1.26 -0.68
C GLY A 132 16.08 0.19 -1.00
N PHE A 133 15.08 0.34 -1.85
CA PHE A 133 14.53 1.62 -2.28
C PHE A 133 13.05 1.69 -1.92
N TYR A 134 12.61 2.82 -1.41
CA TYR A 134 11.20 3.04 -1.14
C TYR A 134 10.71 4.36 -1.71
N GLN A 135 9.41 4.45 -1.91
CA GLN A 135 8.72 5.69 -2.24
C GLN A 135 7.38 5.78 -1.53
N ILE A 136 6.88 6.99 -1.35
CA ILE A 136 5.49 7.26 -1.01
C ILE A 136 4.93 8.11 -2.13
N GLY A 137 3.89 7.62 -2.78
CA GLY A 137 3.32 8.34 -3.92
C GLY A 137 2.00 7.76 -4.40
N PRO A 138 1.29 8.53 -5.26
CA PRO A 138 0.02 8.08 -5.81
C PRO A 138 0.17 6.79 -6.62
N LYS A 139 -0.86 5.96 -6.55
CA LYS A 139 -1.05 4.80 -7.40
C LYS A 139 -2.46 4.81 -7.96
N PHE A 140 -2.62 4.14 -9.09
CA PHE A 140 -3.87 4.12 -9.83
C PHE A 140 -4.26 2.67 -10.11
N ARG A 141 -5.43 2.26 -9.64
CA ARG A 141 -6.00 0.95 -9.95
C ARG A 141 -7.46 1.12 -10.34
N ASN A 142 -7.85 0.51 -11.45
CA ASN A 142 -9.24 0.53 -11.90
C ASN A 142 -10.09 -0.39 -11.01
N GLU A 143 -10.22 -0.02 -9.76
CA GLU A 143 -10.96 -0.77 -8.76
C GLU A 143 -12.44 -0.84 -9.11
N ILE A 144 -12.97 -2.05 -9.27
CA ILE A 144 -14.36 -2.28 -9.65
C ILE A 144 -15.28 -2.06 -8.45
N ARG A 145 -14.82 -2.43 -7.24
CA ARG A 145 -15.58 -2.38 -5.99
C ARG A 145 -14.96 -1.38 -5.02
N ASN A 146 -15.16 -0.09 -5.30
CA ASN A 146 -14.81 0.93 -4.31
C ASN A 146 -15.75 0.83 -3.11
N ARG A 147 -15.20 0.71 -1.91
CA ARG A 147 -15.98 0.63 -0.67
C ARG A 147 -15.19 1.24 0.49
N GLY A 148 -15.89 1.47 1.60
CA GLY A 148 -15.29 2.05 2.79
C GLY A 148 -14.73 3.46 2.58
N TYR A 149 -15.32 4.26 1.69
CA TYR A 149 -14.86 5.62 1.34
C TYR A 149 -13.36 5.62 0.97
N LEU A 150 -12.51 6.07 1.91
CA LEU A 150 -11.06 6.23 1.70
C LEU A 150 -10.28 4.92 1.80
N LEU A 151 -10.88 3.81 2.25
CA LEU A 151 -10.17 2.55 2.43
C LEU A 151 -9.78 1.90 1.10
N ARG A 152 -10.65 2.02 0.07
CA ARG A 152 -10.41 1.40 -1.23
C ARG A 152 -10.80 2.32 -2.36
N GLY A 153 -9.84 3.07 -2.87
CA GLY A 153 -10.00 4.04 -3.95
C GLY A 153 -9.35 3.59 -5.26
N ARG A 154 -9.62 4.36 -6.33
CA ARG A 154 -8.97 4.21 -7.65
C ARG A 154 -7.68 5.00 -7.75
N GLU A 155 -7.60 6.10 -7.03
CA GLU A 155 -6.40 6.91 -6.83
C GLU A 155 -6.14 6.95 -5.33
N PHE A 156 -4.95 6.51 -4.90
CA PHE A 156 -4.60 6.41 -3.49
C PHE A 156 -3.10 6.54 -3.29
N LEU A 157 -2.70 6.93 -2.09
CA LEU A 157 -1.30 7.01 -1.71
C LEU A 157 -0.82 5.63 -1.24
N MET A 158 0.36 5.21 -1.73
CA MET A 158 1.00 3.96 -1.34
C MET A 158 2.43 4.23 -0.90
N PHE A 159 2.82 3.59 0.21
CA PHE A 159 4.23 3.32 0.49
C PHE A 159 4.58 2.00 -0.18
N ASP A 160 5.57 1.98 -1.04
CA ASP A 160 6.09 0.78 -1.68
C ASP A 160 7.61 0.73 -1.55
N LEU A 161 8.13 -0.45 -1.19
CA LEU A 161 9.55 -0.69 -0.96
C LEU A 161 10.00 -1.94 -1.71
N TYR A 162 11.18 -1.87 -2.31
CA TYR A 162 11.77 -2.90 -3.15
C TYR A 162 13.19 -3.18 -2.71
N THR A 163 13.55 -4.45 -2.48
CA THR A 163 14.91 -4.85 -2.16
C THR A 163 15.54 -5.62 -3.29
N PHE A 164 16.86 -5.48 -3.37
CA PHE A 164 17.71 -6.21 -4.28
C PHE A 164 18.77 -6.88 -3.43
N ASP A 165 18.79 -8.20 -3.47
CA ASP A 165 19.61 -9.03 -2.61
C ASP A 165 20.46 -9.97 -3.46
N LYS A 166 21.53 -10.50 -2.88
CA LYS A 166 22.47 -11.36 -3.59
C LYS A 166 21.91 -12.77 -3.79
N ASP A 167 21.19 -13.25 -2.81
CA ASP A 167 20.65 -14.60 -2.73
C ASP A 167 19.41 -14.63 -1.83
N GLU A 168 18.77 -15.78 -1.76
CA GLU A 168 17.53 -15.99 -0.98
C GLU A 168 17.74 -15.73 0.52
N ILE A 169 18.91 -16.06 1.07
CA ILE A 169 19.24 -15.80 2.48
C ILE A 169 19.26 -14.31 2.74
N GLY A 170 19.95 -13.53 1.91
CA GLY A 170 19.97 -12.07 2.00
C GLY A 170 18.59 -11.46 1.83
N MET A 171 17.78 -11.97 0.90
CA MET A 171 16.40 -11.54 0.70
C MET A 171 15.56 -11.76 1.97
N MET A 172 15.68 -12.90 2.63
CA MET A 172 14.98 -13.18 3.89
C MET A 172 15.44 -12.28 5.03
N GLU A 173 16.71 -11.92 5.10
CA GLU A 173 17.22 -10.94 6.06
C GLU A 173 16.63 -9.54 5.81
N SER A 174 16.60 -9.11 4.55
CA SER A 174 15.94 -7.86 4.14
C SER A 174 14.46 -7.86 4.48
N TYR A 175 13.75 -8.95 4.20
CA TYR A 175 12.34 -9.12 4.53
C TYR A 175 12.08 -8.97 6.04
N LYS A 176 12.86 -9.68 6.87
CA LYS A 176 12.78 -9.57 8.33
C LYS A 176 13.02 -8.14 8.82
N LYS A 177 14.03 -7.47 8.29
CA LYS A 177 14.34 -6.07 8.61
C LYS A 177 13.19 -5.12 8.27
N ILE A 178 12.55 -5.31 7.10
CA ILE A 178 11.38 -4.55 6.68
C ILE A 178 10.21 -4.80 7.62
N ARG A 179 9.92 -6.08 7.92
CA ARG A 179 8.85 -6.48 8.84
C ARG A 179 9.01 -5.81 10.21
N GLU A 180 10.18 -5.88 10.80
CA GLU A 180 10.48 -5.21 12.09
C GLU A 180 10.32 -3.68 12.00
N THR A 181 10.66 -3.09 10.86
CA THR A 181 10.53 -1.65 10.64
C THR A 181 9.06 -1.23 10.52
N TYR A 182 8.22 -2.05 9.86
CA TYR A 182 6.76 -1.84 9.85
C TYR A 182 6.19 -1.86 11.26
N PHE A 183 6.50 -2.86 12.08
CA PHE A 183 6.00 -2.93 13.45
C PHE A 183 6.39 -1.70 14.27
N LYS A 184 7.62 -1.21 14.12
CA LYS A 184 8.07 0.02 14.78
C LYS A 184 7.29 1.25 14.32
N ALA A 185 7.11 1.41 13.00
CA ALA A 185 6.41 2.56 12.43
C ALA A 185 4.93 2.58 12.82
N PHE A 186 4.23 1.44 12.71
CA PHE A 186 2.82 1.36 13.06
C PHE A 186 2.56 1.49 14.56
N ASN A 187 3.46 0.96 15.41
CA ASN A 187 3.40 1.19 16.85
C ASN A 187 3.56 2.67 17.20
N GLU A 188 4.43 3.40 16.50
CA GLU A 188 4.60 4.84 16.67
C GLU A 188 3.37 5.64 16.20
N ILE A 189 2.67 5.16 15.17
CA ILE A 189 1.37 5.71 14.71
C ILE A 189 0.27 5.44 15.76
N GLY A 190 0.44 4.44 16.61
CA GLY A 190 -0.52 4.05 17.65
C GLY A 190 -1.49 2.97 17.20
N LEU A 191 -1.13 2.16 16.19
CA LEU A 191 -1.93 1.03 15.72
C LEU A 191 -1.45 -0.26 16.37
N ASP A 192 -2.40 -1.06 16.88
CA ASP A 192 -2.16 -2.46 17.26
C ASP A 192 -2.26 -3.32 16.02
N ILE A 193 -1.16 -3.96 15.65
CA ILE A 193 -1.03 -4.71 14.40
C ILE A 193 -0.59 -6.14 14.63
N VAL A 194 -1.01 -7.02 13.73
CA VAL A 194 -0.63 -8.43 13.66
C VAL A 194 -0.13 -8.77 12.26
N ALA A 195 0.82 -9.68 12.17
CA ALA A 195 1.22 -10.24 10.87
C ALA A 195 0.35 -11.47 10.59
N VAL A 196 -0.27 -11.47 9.44
CA VAL A 196 -1.23 -12.49 9.01
C VAL A 196 -0.73 -13.14 7.73
N ALA A 197 -0.69 -14.46 7.69
CA ALA A 197 -0.37 -15.17 6.46
C ALA A 197 -1.45 -14.89 5.41
N ALA A 198 -1.00 -14.50 4.23
CA ALA A 198 -1.85 -14.08 3.13
C ALA A 198 -1.60 -14.88 1.85
N ASP A 199 -2.57 -14.84 0.95
CA ASP A 199 -2.39 -15.34 -0.41
C ASP A 199 -1.60 -14.36 -1.27
N ASN A 200 -0.74 -14.88 -2.14
CA ASN A 200 0.10 -14.07 -3.03
C ASN A 200 -0.71 -13.36 -4.15
N GLY A 201 -1.94 -13.77 -4.40
CA GLY A 201 -2.82 -13.18 -5.40
C GLY A 201 -2.21 -13.12 -6.81
N SER A 202 -2.58 -12.09 -7.56
CA SER A 202 -2.11 -11.87 -8.93
C SER A 202 -0.65 -11.38 -9.02
N MET A 203 -0.08 -10.90 -7.93
CA MET A 203 1.32 -10.44 -7.91
C MET A 203 2.33 -11.59 -7.98
N GLY A 204 1.93 -12.81 -7.58
CA GLY A 204 2.81 -13.97 -7.50
C GLY A 204 3.81 -13.86 -6.33
N GLY A 205 4.68 -14.83 -6.20
CA GLY A 205 5.67 -14.91 -5.13
C GLY A 205 5.42 -16.08 -4.17
N LYS A 206 6.23 -16.16 -3.11
CA LYS A 206 6.09 -17.13 -2.02
C LYS A 206 6.08 -16.38 -0.69
N ASN A 207 5.40 -16.94 0.32
CA ASN A 207 5.41 -16.41 1.68
C ASN A 207 4.91 -14.97 1.80
N SER A 208 3.66 -14.71 1.38
CA SER A 208 3.02 -13.41 1.58
C SER A 208 2.52 -13.25 3.01
N GLU A 209 2.73 -12.07 3.59
CA GLU A 209 2.14 -11.65 4.87
C GLU A 209 1.40 -10.33 4.67
N GLU A 210 0.29 -10.17 5.37
CA GLU A 210 -0.41 -8.89 5.53
C GLU A 210 -0.21 -8.37 6.94
N ILE A 211 0.20 -7.12 7.07
CA ILE A 211 0.26 -6.44 8.36
C ILE A 211 -1.09 -5.76 8.59
N MET A 212 -1.90 -6.35 9.45
CA MET A 212 -3.27 -5.92 9.69
C MET A 212 -3.43 -5.19 11.01
N ALA A 213 -4.17 -4.08 11.01
CA ALA A 213 -4.62 -3.41 12.21
C ALA A 213 -5.93 -4.06 12.69
N ILE A 214 -5.98 -4.41 13.98
CA ILE A 214 -7.20 -4.95 14.59
C ILE A 214 -8.23 -3.83 14.74
N SER A 215 -9.38 -3.98 14.08
CA SER A 215 -10.43 -2.97 14.08
C SER A 215 -11.81 -3.59 13.87
N THR A 216 -12.82 -2.99 14.51
CA THR A 216 -14.23 -3.37 14.31
C THR A 216 -14.78 -2.97 12.93
N ILE A 217 -14.10 -2.07 12.22
CA ILE A 217 -14.44 -1.66 10.85
C ILE A 217 -13.71 -2.45 9.78
N GLY A 218 -12.91 -3.46 10.17
CA GLY A 218 -12.17 -4.33 9.26
C GLY A 218 -13.10 -5.16 8.38
N GLU A 219 -12.65 -5.46 7.17
CA GLU A 219 -13.40 -6.27 6.19
C GLU A 219 -13.08 -7.77 6.32
N ASP A 220 -11.91 -8.10 6.84
CA ASP A 220 -11.41 -9.47 6.95
C ASP A 220 -11.59 -10.04 8.34
N THR A 221 -11.81 -11.35 8.40
CA THR A 221 -11.82 -12.10 9.65
C THR A 221 -10.50 -12.83 9.81
N ILE A 222 -9.81 -12.57 10.93
CA ILE A 222 -8.54 -13.21 11.24
C ILE A 222 -8.64 -14.03 12.54
N LEU A 223 -7.93 -15.14 12.55
CA LEU A 223 -7.59 -15.88 13.78
C LEU A 223 -6.18 -15.48 14.15
N PHE A 224 -5.95 -15.00 15.36
CA PHE A 224 -4.62 -14.62 15.80
C PHE A 224 -4.33 -15.06 17.23
N ASP A 225 -3.06 -15.27 17.50
CA ASP A 225 -2.52 -15.56 18.81
C ASP A 225 -2.07 -14.27 19.50
N GLU A 226 -2.62 -13.99 20.68
CA GLU A 226 -2.33 -12.74 21.42
C GLU A 226 -0.89 -12.68 21.95
N GLU A 227 -0.26 -13.82 22.20
CA GLU A 227 1.11 -13.87 22.75
C GLU A 227 2.15 -13.70 21.64
N THR A 228 2.00 -14.42 20.54
CA THR A 228 2.96 -14.40 19.43
C THR A 228 2.72 -13.26 18.43
N LYS A 229 1.53 -12.64 18.45
CA LYS A 229 1.08 -11.64 17.46
C LYS A 229 1.13 -12.15 16.03
N GLN A 230 0.96 -13.45 15.85
CA GLN A 230 0.83 -14.10 14.54
C GLN A 230 -0.63 -14.44 14.28
N GLY A 231 -1.04 -14.31 13.03
CA GLY A 231 -2.42 -14.55 12.61
C GLY A 231 -2.53 -15.31 11.30
N LEU A 232 -3.75 -15.73 11.03
CA LEU A 232 -4.15 -16.37 9.79
C LEU A 232 -5.46 -15.74 9.31
N ASN A 233 -5.51 -15.29 8.05
CA ASN A 233 -6.75 -14.86 7.44
C ASN A 233 -7.65 -16.08 7.19
N VAL A 234 -8.92 -16.02 7.60
CA VAL A 234 -9.87 -17.12 7.45
C VAL A 234 -10.03 -17.55 5.99
N GLU A 235 -9.88 -16.62 5.04
CA GLU A 235 -9.90 -16.94 3.61
C GLU A 235 -8.85 -17.95 3.18
N VAL A 236 -7.71 -18.03 3.88
CA VAL A 236 -6.66 -19.01 3.60
C VAL A 236 -7.12 -20.42 3.98
N LEU A 237 -7.99 -20.56 4.98
CA LEU A 237 -8.52 -21.87 5.43
C LEU A 237 -9.54 -22.46 4.46
N GLU A 238 -10.14 -21.62 3.62
CA GLU A 238 -11.13 -22.05 2.61
C GLU A 238 -10.48 -22.57 1.32
N LYS A 239 -9.14 -22.48 1.20
CA LYS A 239 -8.39 -22.94 0.02
C LYS A 239 -7.97 -24.40 0.15
N ASP A 240 -7.86 -25.09 -0.99
CA ASP A 240 -7.45 -26.49 -1.06
C ASP A 240 -6.06 -26.80 -0.46
N ASN A 241 -5.24 -25.76 -0.28
CA ASN A 241 -3.89 -25.85 0.28
C ASN A 241 -3.76 -25.29 1.72
N ALA A 242 -4.87 -25.12 2.44
CA ALA A 242 -4.88 -24.58 3.81
C ALA A 242 -3.95 -25.35 4.77
N GLU A 243 -3.85 -26.68 4.62
CA GLU A 243 -2.95 -27.52 5.42
C GLU A 243 -1.45 -27.20 5.20
N GLU A 244 -1.07 -26.73 4.01
CA GLU A 244 0.30 -26.36 3.68
C GLU A 244 0.70 -25.08 4.43
N TYR A 245 -0.19 -24.10 4.47
CA TYR A 245 -0.01 -22.85 5.25
C TYR A 245 0.10 -23.09 6.75
N LEU A 246 -0.57 -24.12 7.28
CA LEU A 246 -0.52 -24.45 8.72
C LEU A 246 0.72 -25.26 9.11
N LYS A 247 1.41 -25.90 8.17
CA LYS A 247 2.58 -26.75 8.43
C LYS A 247 3.90 -25.99 8.38
N GLU A 248 3.94 -24.84 7.72
CA GLU A 248 5.17 -24.03 7.56
C GLU A 248 5.40 -23.03 8.72
N LYS A 249 4.55 -23.05 9.75
CA LYS A 249 4.60 -22.22 10.95
C LYS A 249 4.58 -23.09 12.20
#